data_4a210bfa656233188b27cbaba12ffe61
#
_entry.id   4a210bfa656233188b27cbaba12ffe61
#
_cell.length_a   1.000
_cell.length_b   1.000
_cell.length_c   1.000
_cell.angle_alpha   90.00
_cell.angle_beta   90.00
_cell.angle_gamma   90.00
#
_symmetry.space_group_name_H-M   'P 1'
#
loop_
_entity.id
_entity.type
_entity.pdbx_description
1 polymer ?
#
loop_
_entity_poly.entity_id
_entity_poly.type
_entity_poly.pdbx_seq_one_letter_code
_entity_poly.pdbx_strand_id
1 'polypeptide(L)'
;MADSIEQTDVAVVGAGGGGAVLALALAKQGISTVVLDQAAGPPQGLRGEILQPNGQQVLDCLGVLQSLPADATRSVRHFHFCRAGGTRLCSIDYGDLPAPYNRAIVTLPNVAHHAIVAAVQQHKSVTLRYGTSFTGLLREGNRVVGLSTQGPEGIRTIRAKIVVGADGAFSKVREALKIPADVHLYPDGYLIAIHRRDPGVRPL
;
A
#
# COMPACT_ATOMS: atom_id res chain seq x y z
N MET A 1 -2.24 34.30 -10.98
CA MET A 1 -3.20 33.25 -11.32
C MET A 1 -3.90 32.88 -10.01
N ALA A 2 -5.23 32.85 -9.96
CA ALA A 2 -5.93 32.52 -8.72
C ALA A 2 -5.57 31.09 -8.33
N ASP A 3 -5.11 30.91 -7.09
CA ASP A 3 -4.92 29.59 -6.49
C ASP A 3 -6.26 28.84 -6.52
N SER A 4 -6.42 27.91 -7.45
CA SER A 4 -7.63 27.11 -7.51
C SER A 4 -7.64 26.17 -6.32
N ILE A 5 -8.45 26.49 -5.31
CA ILE A 5 -8.67 25.63 -4.15
C ILE A 5 -9.51 24.44 -4.62
N GLU A 6 -8.93 23.29 -4.62
CA GLU A 6 -9.63 22.03 -4.88
C GLU A 6 -10.36 21.56 -3.63
N GLN A 7 -11.52 20.92 -3.78
CA GLN A 7 -12.30 20.37 -2.67
C GLN A 7 -12.54 18.88 -2.86
N THR A 8 -12.42 18.13 -1.77
CA THR A 8 -12.70 16.69 -1.74
C THR A 8 -13.24 16.28 -0.36
N ASP A 9 -13.83 15.10 -0.24
CA ASP A 9 -14.22 14.57 1.06
C ASP A 9 -13.01 14.07 1.83
N VAL A 10 -12.13 13.30 1.15
CA VAL A 10 -10.95 12.70 1.76
C VAL A 10 -9.71 13.01 0.94
N ALA A 11 -8.64 13.47 1.60
CA ALA A 11 -7.31 13.59 1.00
C ALA A 11 -6.38 12.53 1.64
N VAL A 12 -5.79 11.68 0.82
CA VAL A 12 -4.88 10.60 1.26
C VAL A 12 -3.47 10.93 0.81
N VAL A 13 -2.54 10.98 1.74
CA VAL A 13 -1.11 11.18 1.46
C VAL A 13 -0.41 9.82 1.47
N GLY A 14 0.11 9.42 0.31
CA GLY A 14 0.74 8.13 0.05
C GLY A 14 -0.18 7.19 -0.72
N ALA A 15 0.27 6.76 -1.91
CA ALA A 15 -0.40 5.78 -2.76
C ALA A 15 0.26 4.38 -2.69
N GLY A 16 0.94 4.07 -1.59
CA GLY A 16 1.42 2.73 -1.28
C GLY A 16 0.27 1.75 -1.02
N GLY A 17 0.57 0.52 -0.61
CA GLY A 17 -0.45 -0.52 -0.41
C GLY A 17 -1.62 -0.06 0.47
N GLY A 18 -1.36 0.58 1.62
CA GLY A 18 -2.42 1.07 2.52
C GLY A 18 -3.27 2.18 1.92
N GLY A 19 -2.63 3.21 1.32
CA GLY A 19 -3.34 4.33 0.72
C GLY A 19 -4.14 3.94 -0.52
N ALA A 20 -3.61 3.06 -1.36
CA ALA A 20 -4.30 2.57 -2.54
C ALA A 20 -5.53 1.69 -2.17
N VAL A 21 -5.39 0.82 -1.16
CA VAL A 21 -6.51 0.01 -0.64
C VAL A 21 -7.60 0.90 -0.06
N LEU A 22 -7.22 1.90 0.75
CA LEU A 22 -8.17 2.88 1.30
C LEU A 22 -8.89 3.63 0.18
N ALA A 23 -8.14 4.12 -0.82
CA ALA A 23 -8.70 4.82 -1.97
C ALA A 23 -9.74 3.98 -2.70
N LEU A 24 -9.48 2.69 -2.92
CA LEU A 24 -10.43 1.78 -3.54
C LEU A 24 -11.68 1.58 -2.68
N ALA A 25 -11.50 1.41 -1.36
CA ALA A 25 -12.63 1.26 -0.44
C ALA A 25 -13.56 2.50 -0.45
N LEU A 26 -12.97 3.70 -0.44
CA LEU A 26 -13.71 4.96 -0.54
C LEU A 26 -14.39 5.12 -1.91
N ALA A 27 -13.68 4.77 -2.98
CA ALA A 27 -14.19 4.79 -4.34
C ALA A 27 -15.47 3.96 -4.51
N LYS A 28 -15.49 2.77 -3.94
CA LYS A 28 -16.66 1.87 -3.96
C LYS A 28 -17.88 2.44 -3.21
N GLN A 29 -17.65 3.39 -2.29
CA GLN A 29 -18.71 4.13 -1.60
C GLN A 29 -19.05 5.46 -2.29
N GLY A 30 -18.43 5.76 -3.43
CA GLY A 30 -18.65 7.01 -4.15
C GLY A 30 -18.09 8.26 -3.43
N ILE A 31 -17.21 8.08 -2.44
CA ILE A 31 -16.63 9.17 -1.67
C ILE A 31 -15.56 9.87 -2.50
N SER A 32 -15.70 11.19 -2.66
CA SER A 32 -14.73 12.02 -3.37
C SER A 32 -13.36 11.96 -2.66
N THR A 33 -12.33 11.52 -3.37
CA THR A 33 -11.03 11.28 -2.77
C THR A 33 -9.90 11.75 -3.68
N VAL A 34 -8.95 12.49 -3.11
CA VAL A 34 -7.67 12.81 -3.76
C VAL A 34 -6.57 12.04 -3.07
N VAL A 35 -5.82 11.27 -3.82
CA VAL A 35 -4.65 10.51 -3.35
C VAL A 35 -3.40 11.11 -3.95
N LEU A 36 -2.41 11.37 -3.11
CA LEU A 36 -1.12 11.97 -3.50
C LEU A 36 0.01 11.00 -3.25
N ASP A 37 0.98 10.94 -4.14
CA ASP A 37 2.24 10.27 -3.88
C ASP A 37 3.41 11.08 -4.48
N GLN A 38 4.49 11.20 -3.71
CA GLN A 38 5.70 11.89 -4.16
C GLN A 38 6.47 11.12 -5.22
N ALA A 39 6.30 9.79 -5.30
CA ALA A 39 6.89 8.96 -6.35
C ALA A 39 6.30 9.34 -7.72
N ALA A 40 7.10 9.24 -8.77
CA ALA A 40 6.68 9.54 -10.14
C ALA A 40 5.63 8.55 -10.70
N GLY A 41 5.39 7.44 -10.02
CA GLY A 41 4.44 6.41 -10.44
C GLY A 41 4.31 5.30 -9.39
N PRO A 42 3.57 4.24 -9.72
CA PRO A 42 3.45 3.08 -8.87
C PRO A 42 4.82 2.52 -8.45
N PRO A 43 4.92 1.90 -7.25
CA PRO A 43 6.19 1.39 -6.75
C PRO A 43 6.79 0.40 -7.73
N GLN A 44 8.12 0.47 -7.87
CA GLN A 44 8.93 -0.46 -8.63
C GLN A 44 9.91 -1.16 -7.68
N GLY A 45 10.36 -2.35 -8.03
CA GLY A 45 11.30 -3.12 -7.24
C GLY A 45 10.65 -4.24 -6.41
N LEU A 46 11.44 -4.81 -5.51
CA LEU A 46 11.07 -6.01 -4.75
C LEU A 46 10.29 -5.61 -3.48
N ARG A 47 8.96 -5.57 -3.55
CA ARG A 47 8.08 -5.33 -2.40
C ARG A 47 6.74 -6.03 -2.58
N GLY A 48 6.17 -6.52 -1.47
CA GLY A 48 4.81 -7.00 -1.44
C GLY A 48 4.61 -8.38 -2.05
N GLU A 49 5.58 -9.27 -1.88
CA GLU A 49 5.64 -10.57 -2.52
C GLU A 49 4.79 -11.63 -1.82
N ILE A 50 4.38 -11.38 -0.58
CA ILE A 50 3.56 -12.34 0.19
C ILE A 50 2.27 -11.67 0.65
N LEU A 51 1.16 -12.12 0.09
CA LEU A 51 -0.17 -11.71 0.51
C LEU A 51 -0.69 -12.69 1.57
N GLN A 52 -0.72 -12.21 2.81
CA GLN A 52 -1.18 -12.96 3.96
C GLN A 52 -2.70 -13.18 3.92
N PRO A 53 -3.26 -14.16 4.65
CA PRO A 53 -4.69 -14.49 4.67
C PRO A 53 -5.62 -13.30 4.89
N ASN A 54 -5.35 -12.44 5.86
CA ASN A 54 -6.14 -11.24 6.12
C ASN A 54 -6.07 -10.21 4.97
N GLY A 55 -4.90 -10.06 4.34
CA GLY A 55 -4.75 -9.22 3.16
C GLY A 55 -5.56 -9.77 1.97
N GLN A 56 -5.61 -11.10 1.80
CA GLN A 56 -6.44 -11.74 0.79
C GLN A 56 -7.92 -11.42 1.03
N GLN A 57 -8.39 -11.53 2.27
CA GLN A 57 -9.77 -11.21 2.63
C GLN A 57 -10.13 -9.77 2.29
N VAL A 58 -9.25 -8.81 2.58
CA VAL A 58 -9.46 -7.40 2.23
C VAL A 58 -9.54 -7.21 0.72
N LEU A 59 -8.61 -7.79 -0.05
CA LEU A 59 -8.62 -7.67 -1.50
C LEU A 59 -9.82 -8.40 -2.14
N ASP A 60 -10.29 -9.48 -1.54
CA ASP A 60 -11.48 -10.20 -1.97
C ASP A 60 -12.75 -9.36 -1.77
N CYS A 61 -12.93 -8.79 -0.58
CA CYS A 61 -14.03 -7.86 -0.29
C CYS A 61 -14.03 -6.63 -1.23
N LEU A 62 -12.85 -6.22 -1.70
CA LEU A 62 -12.71 -5.13 -2.67
C LEU A 62 -12.81 -5.60 -4.13
N GLY A 63 -12.96 -6.92 -4.38
CA GLY A 63 -13.10 -7.49 -5.72
C GLY A 63 -11.80 -7.47 -6.54
N VAL A 64 -10.64 -7.37 -5.88
CA VAL A 64 -9.32 -7.33 -6.54
C VAL A 64 -8.62 -8.69 -6.52
N LEU A 65 -8.91 -9.53 -5.54
CA LEU A 65 -8.19 -10.80 -5.36
C LEU A 65 -8.24 -11.69 -6.60
N GLN A 66 -9.39 -11.79 -7.26
CA GLN A 66 -9.60 -12.61 -8.44
C GLN A 66 -9.01 -12.01 -9.72
N SER A 67 -8.66 -10.73 -9.72
CA SER A 67 -8.01 -10.07 -10.85
C SER A 67 -6.48 -10.27 -10.87
N LEU A 68 -5.91 -10.89 -9.82
CA LEU A 68 -4.48 -11.19 -9.79
C LEU A 68 -4.14 -12.24 -10.84
N PRO A 69 -3.12 -12.02 -11.69
CA PRO A 69 -2.76 -12.95 -12.75
C PRO A 69 -2.30 -14.31 -12.18
N ALA A 70 -2.87 -15.39 -12.68
CA ALA A 70 -2.58 -16.74 -12.20
C ALA A 70 -1.12 -17.17 -12.44
N ASP A 71 -0.52 -16.68 -13.50
CA ASP A 71 0.89 -16.92 -13.84
C ASP A 71 1.88 -16.15 -12.96
N ALA A 72 1.42 -15.02 -12.38
CA ALA A 72 2.20 -14.19 -11.46
C ALA A 72 1.97 -14.51 -9.97
N THR A 73 1.15 -15.51 -9.66
CA THR A 73 0.80 -15.89 -8.28
C THR A 73 1.05 -17.36 -8.01
N ARG A 74 1.38 -17.68 -6.75
CA ARG A 74 1.51 -19.07 -6.28
C ARG A 74 0.91 -19.21 -4.90
N SER A 75 0.13 -20.25 -4.68
CA SER A 75 -0.42 -20.60 -3.37
C SER A 75 0.63 -21.33 -2.54
N VAL A 76 0.79 -20.92 -1.28
CA VAL A 76 1.75 -21.49 -0.33
C VAL A 76 1.02 -21.84 0.96
N ARG A 77 1.11 -23.12 1.36
CA ARG A 77 0.51 -23.61 2.60
C ARG A 77 1.46 -23.46 3.80
N HIS A 78 2.75 -23.74 3.60
CA HIS A 78 3.73 -23.75 4.68
C HIS A 78 4.76 -22.65 4.51
N PHE A 79 5.13 -22.03 5.60
CA PHE A 79 6.23 -21.09 5.69
C PHE A 79 7.22 -21.59 6.73
N HIS A 80 8.47 -21.80 6.34
CA HIS A 80 9.50 -22.37 7.19
C HIS A 80 10.59 -21.36 7.52
N PHE A 81 10.96 -21.29 8.78
CA PHE A 81 12.15 -20.59 9.22
C PHE A 81 13.27 -21.61 9.46
N CYS A 82 14.38 -21.41 8.81
CA CYS A 82 15.54 -22.30 8.90
C CYS A 82 16.80 -21.51 9.26
N ARG A 83 17.75 -22.15 9.93
CA ARG A 83 19.11 -21.64 10.04
C ARG A 83 19.83 -21.76 8.69
N ALA A 84 20.89 -20.96 8.51
CA ALA A 84 21.89 -21.25 7.49
C ALA A 84 22.42 -22.68 7.73
N GLY A 85 22.39 -23.51 6.67
CA GLY A 85 22.67 -24.94 6.81
C GLY A 85 21.45 -25.88 6.89
N GLY A 86 20.22 -25.30 6.82
CA GLY A 86 18.99 -26.07 6.57
C GLY A 86 18.25 -26.58 7.80
N THR A 87 18.76 -26.39 9.02
CA THR A 87 18.01 -26.77 10.23
C THR A 87 16.75 -25.95 10.39
N ARG A 88 15.58 -26.59 10.37
CA ARG A 88 14.28 -25.93 10.55
C ARG A 88 14.12 -25.49 12.00
N LEU A 89 13.82 -24.22 12.20
CA LEU A 89 13.56 -23.60 13.51
C LEU A 89 12.08 -23.63 13.87
N CYS A 90 11.23 -23.24 12.93
CA CYS A 90 9.78 -23.32 13.09
C CYS A 90 9.09 -23.37 11.73
N SER A 91 7.79 -23.69 11.76
CA SER A 91 6.91 -23.71 10.59
C SER A 91 5.60 -23.08 10.94
N ILE A 92 5.03 -22.35 9.97
CA ILE A 92 3.66 -21.90 9.99
C ILE A 92 2.89 -22.74 8.98
N ASP A 93 1.83 -23.44 9.39
CA ASP A 93 0.88 -24.08 8.49
C ASP A 93 -0.35 -23.20 8.36
N TYR A 94 -0.52 -22.56 7.23
CA TYR A 94 -1.72 -21.77 6.96
C TYR A 94 -2.99 -22.62 6.87
N GLY A 95 -2.85 -23.95 6.66
CA GLY A 95 -3.94 -24.88 6.64
C GLY A 95 -4.72 -25.00 7.95
N ASP A 96 -4.14 -24.53 9.08
CA ASP A 96 -4.80 -24.44 10.37
C ASP A 96 -5.85 -23.30 10.45
N LEU A 97 -5.82 -22.39 9.46
CA LEU A 97 -6.79 -21.30 9.37
C LEU A 97 -8.07 -21.75 8.63
N PRO A 98 -9.21 -21.07 8.89
CA PRO A 98 -10.45 -21.35 8.16
C PRO A 98 -10.32 -21.05 6.66
N ALA A 99 -10.94 -21.93 5.83
CA ALA A 99 -11.10 -21.62 4.42
C ALA A 99 -12.02 -20.40 4.21
N PRO A 100 -11.88 -19.66 3.07
CA PRO A 100 -11.00 -19.92 1.93
C PRO A 100 -9.58 -19.37 2.08
N TYR A 101 -9.26 -18.62 3.14
CA TYR A 101 -7.99 -17.91 3.32
C TYR A 101 -6.98 -18.72 4.15
N ASN A 102 -6.94 -20.03 3.94
CA ASN A 102 -6.06 -20.97 4.64
C ASN A 102 -4.73 -21.23 3.91
N ARG A 103 -4.20 -20.22 3.27
CA ARG A 103 -2.93 -20.23 2.52
C ARG A 103 -2.38 -18.82 2.39
N ALA A 104 -1.09 -18.66 2.20
CA ALA A 104 -0.53 -17.42 1.68
C ALA A 104 -0.52 -17.45 0.14
N ILE A 105 -0.53 -16.27 -0.48
CA ILE A 105 -0.29 -16.12 -1.91
C ILE A 105 1.03 -15.39 -2.09
N VAL A 106 1.99 -16.03 -2.75
CA VAL A 106 3.21 -15.38 -3.19
C VAL A 106 2.97 -14.81 -4.59
N THR A 107 3.33 -13.55 -4.78
CA THR A 107 3.17 -12.85 -6.06
C THR A 107 4.52 -12.36 -6.57
N LEU A 108 4.60 -12.08 -7.86
CA LEU A 108 5.67 -11.23 -8.38
C LEU A 108 5.56 -9.82 -7.77
N PRO A 109 6.69 -9.09 -7.66
CA PRO A 109 6.70 -7.77 -7.07
C PRO A 109 5.67 -6.84 -7.69
N ASN A 110 5.03 -6.06 -6.83
CA ASN A 110 4.06 -5.02 -7.19
C ASN A 110 2.78 -5.48 -7.91
N VAL A 111 2.60 -6.77 -8.21
CA VAL A 111 1.42 -7.28 -8.92
C VAL A 111 0.12 -6.92 -8.20
N ALA A 112 0.05 -7.18 -6.89
CA ALA A 112 -1.12 -6.83 -6.11
C ALA A 112 -1.38 -5.31 -6.07
N HIS A 113 -0.32 -4.51 -5.94
CA HIS A 113 -0.44 -3.04 -5.95
C HIS A 113 -0.96 -2.52 -7.30
N HIS A 114 -0.44 -3.01 -8.41
CA HIS A 114 -0.91 -2.63 -9.75
C HIS A 114 -2.38 -2.99 -9.95
N ALA A 115 -2.81 -4.17 -9.48
CA ALA A 115 -4.22 -4.57 -9.56
C ALA A 115 -5.12 -3.64 -8.74
N ILE A 116 -4.71 -3.23 -7.53
CA ILE A 116 -5.44 -2.26 -6.71
C ILE A 116 -5.54 -0.91 -7.43
N VAL A 117 -4.42 -0.38 -7.93
CA VAL A 117 -4.39 0.91 -8.64
C VAL A 117 -5.26 0.87 -9.90
N ALA A 118 -5.20 -0.20 -10.68
CA ALA A 118 -6.05 -0.39 -11.84
C ALA A 118 -7.54 -0.38 -11.46
N ALA A 119 -7.90 -1.00 -10.35
CA ALA A 119 -9.28 -0.96 -9.83
C ALA A 119 -9.68 0.45 -9.39
N VAL A 120 -8.79 1.19 -8.69
CA VAL A 120 -9.04 2.59 -8.30
C VAL A 120 -9.33 3.46 -9.52
N GLN A 121 -8.56 3.31 -10.60
CA GLN A 121 -8.69 4.10 -11.82
C GLN A 121 -10.02 3.91 -12.56
N GLN A 122 -10.78 2.86 -12.25
CA GLN A 122 -12.15 2.69 -12.79
C GLN A 122 -13.17 3.61 -12.15
N HIS A 123 -12.84 4.28 -11.04
CA HIS A 123 -13.76 5.12 -10.28
C HIS A 123 -13.49 6.61 -10.49
N LYS A 124 -14.45 7.34 -11.03
CA LYS A 124 -14.36 8.80 -11.25
C LYS A 124 -14.33 9.61 -9.96
N SER A 125 -14.73 9.04 -8.82
CA SER A 125 -14.70 9.68 -7.51
C SER A 125 -13.30 9.80 -6.91
N VAL A 126 -12.29 9.14 -7.51
CA VAL A 126 -10.91 9.18 -7.01
C VAL A 126 -9.99 9.82 -8.04
N THR A 127 -9.22 10.79 -7.58
CA THR A 127 -8.11 11.39 -8.35
C THR A 127 -6.79 10.92 -7.73
N LEU A 128 -5.98 10.20 -8.51
CA LEU A 128 -4.66 9.73 -8.09
C LEU A 128 -3.57 10.59 -8.74
N ARG A 129 -2.71 11.19 -7.92
CA ARG A 129 -1.63 12.09 -8.36
C ARG A 129 -0.28 11.58 -7.88
N TYR A 130 0.49 11.08 -8.81
CA TYR A 130 1.91 10.82 -8.63
C TYR A 130 2.76 12.07 -8.87
N GLY A 131 4.01 12.06 -8.42
CA GLY A 131 4.91 13.21 -8.51
C GLY A 131 4.46 14.40 -7.69
N THR A 132 3.57 14.19 -6.71
CA THR A 132 2.97 15.25 -5.89
C THR A 132 3.27 15.03 -4.42
N SER A 133 4.06 15.93 -3.84
CA SER A 133 4.48 15.87 -2.45
C SER A 133 3.53 16.62 -1.53
N PHE A 134 3.25 16.06 -0.37
CA PHE A 134 2.65 16.76 0.75
C PHE A 134 3.65 17.78 1.32
N THR A 135 3.21 19.03 1.53
CA THR A 135 4.05 20.11 2.08
C THR A 135 3.56 20.66 3.41
N GLY A 136 2.29 20.43 3.77
CA GLY A 136 1.76 20.90 5.05
C GLY A 136 0.28 20.65 5.21
N LEU A 137 -0.20 20.81 6.45
CA LEU A 137 -1.62 20.74 6.79
C LEU A 137 -2.25 22.13 6.74
N LEU A 138 -3.42 22.22 6.12
CA LEU A 138 -4.27 23.38 6.20
C LEU A 138 -5.11 23.30 7.48
N ARG A 139 -5.11 24.38 8.29
CA ARG A 139 -5.81 24.41 9.57
C ARG A 139 -6.74 25.61 9.69
N GLU A 140 -7.84 25.40 10.37
CA GLU A 140 -8.73 26.43 10.89
C GLU A 140 -8.84 26.23 12.40
N GLY A 141 -8.16 27.07 13.16
CA GLY A 141 -7.95 26.85 14.59
C GLY A 141 -7.21 25.51 14.84
N ASN A 142 -7.81 24.65 15.63
CA ASN A 142 -7.26 23.33 15.95
C ASN A 142 -7.66 22.23 14.95
N ARG A 143 -8.55 22.54 14.01
CA ARG A 143 -9.06 21.55 13.06
C ARG A 143 -8.21 21.54 11.79
N VAL A 144 -7.85 20.34 11.31
CA VAL A 144 -7.31 20.14 9.98
C VAL A 144 -8.46 20.17 8.99
N VAL A 145 -8.35 21.05 7.97
CA VAL A 145 -9.38 21.27 6.94
C VAL A 145 -8.86 21.01 5.53
N GLY A 146 -7.65 20.43 5.42
CA GLY A 146 -7.03 20.13 4.13
C GLY A 146 -5.51 20.05 4.24
N LEU A 147 -4.87 20.17 3.10
CA LEU A 147 -3.42 20.11 2.97
C LEU A 147 -2.89 20.94 1.80
N SER A 148 -1.60 21.22 1.83
CA SER A 148 -0.85 21.84 0.73
C SER A 148 0.04 20.82 0.07
N THR A 149 0.25 20.97 -1.24
CA THR A 149 1.03 20.07 -2.07
C THR A 149 1.99 20.82 -2.97
N GLN A 150 3.05 20.14 -3.39
CA GLN A 150 3.96 20.58 -4.44
C GLN A 150 4.05 19.47 -5.49
N GLY A 151 3.67 19.79 -6.71
CA GLY A 151 3.71 18.88 -7.86
C GLY A 151 4.23 19.55 -9.13
N PRO A 152 4.14 18.87 -10.27
CA PRO A 152 4.57 19.42 -11.56
C PRO A 152 3.86 20.74 -11.95
N GLU A 153 2.64 20.90 -11.46
CA GLU A 153 1.81 22.11 -11.73
C GLU A 153 2.02 23.20 -10.65
N GLY A 154 3.03 23.06 -9.80
CA GLY A 154 3.34 24.01 -8.73
C GLY A 154 2.68 23.65 -7.39
N ILE A 155 2.56 24.67 -6.54
CA ILE A 155 1.92 24.55 -5.22
C ILE A 155 0.40 24.60 -5.41
N ARG A 156 -0.30 23.67 -4.74
CA ARG A 156 -1.76 23.62 -4.71
C ARG A 156 -2.28 23.42 -3.30
N THR A 157 -3.47 23.92 -3.04
CA THR A 157 -4.20 23.72 -1.78
C THR A 157 -5.40 22.83 -2.05
N ILE A 158 -5.55 21.78 -1.24
CA ILE A 158 -6.68 20.84 -1.29
C ILE A 158 -7.42 20.94 0.03
N ARG A 159 -8.66 21.40 0.00
CA ARG A 159 -9.55 21.35 1.17
C ARG A 159 -10.19 19.96 1.24
N ALA A 160 -10.18 19.36 2.43
CA ALA A 160 -10.75 18.06 2.67
C ALA A 160 -11.42 18.00 4.04
N LYS A 161 -12.50 17.22 4.14
CA LYS A 161 -13.15 16.95 5.42
C LYS A 161 -12.27 16.08 6.31
N ILE A 162 -11.50 15.16 5.70
CA ILE A 162 -10.57 14.24 6.36
C ILE A 162 -9.26 14.22 5.58
N VAL A 163 -8.14 14.29 6.30
CA VAL A 163 -6.79 14.05 5.76
C VAL A 163 -6.24 12.77 6.38
N VAL A 164 -5.80 11.85 5.54
CA VAL A 164 -5.23 10.56 5.96
C VAL A 164 -3.75 10.50 5.58
N GLY A 165 -2.88 10.25 6.56
CA GLY A 165 -1.47 9.94 6.33
C GLY A 165 -1.28 8.44 6.12
N ALA A 166 -0.95 8.04 4.89
CA ALA A 166 -0.57 6.69 4.48
C ALA A 166 0.83 6.67 3.83
N ASP A 167 1.67 7.63 4.21
CA ASP A 167 2.95 7.99 3.62
C ASP A 167 4.15 7.22 4.21
N GLY A 168 3.88 6.12 4.91
CA GLY A 168 4.86 5.12 5.28
C GLY A 168 5.66 5.42 6.56
N ALA A 169 6.80 4.75 6.72
CA ALA A 169 7.59 4.77 7.95
C ALA A 169 8.11 6.17 8.31
N PHE A 170 8.45 6.99 7.32
CA PHE A 170 8.94 8.36 7.46
C PHE A 170 7.83 9.39 7.18
N SER A 171 6.64 9.15 7.71
CA SER A 171 5.45 9.95 7.47
C SER A 171 5.64 11.42 7.83
N LYS A 172 5.53 12.28 6.81
CA LYS A 172 5.51 13.74 6.96
C LYS A 172 4.20 14.23 7.56
N VAL A 173 3.11 13.51 7.35
CA VAL A 173 1.81 13.82 7.97
C VAL A 173 1.89 13.62 9.48
N ARG A 174 2.51 12.52 9.94
CA ARG A 174 2.76 12.26 11.36
C ARG A 174 3.62 13.37 11.98
N GLU A 175 4.69 13.77 11.29
CA GLU A 175 5.57 14.86 11.71
C GLU A 175 4.82 16.19 11.82
N ALA A 176 4.00 16.56 10.83
CA ALA A 176 3.20 17.78 10.82
C ALA A 176 2.15 17.82 11.95
N LEU A 177 1.72 16.65 12.42
CA LEU A 177 0.83 16.48 13.57
C LEU A 177 1.59 16.41 14.90
N LYS A 178 2.92 16.39 14.88
CA LYS A 178 3.79 16.24 16.06
C LYS A 178 3.48 14.95 16.86
N ILE A 179 3.06 13.90 16.16
CA ILE A 179 2.83 12.59 16.77
C ILE A 179 4.20 11.92 16.94
N PRO A 180 4.62 11.60 18.17
CA PRO A 180 5.91 10.97 18.43
C PRO A 180 5.99 9.59 17.76
N ALA A 181 7.19 9.18 17.40
CA ALA A 181 7.48 7.85 16.89
C ALA A 181 8.78 7.35 17.52
N ASP A 182 8.71 6.18 18.13
CA ASP A 182 9.91 5.49 18.59
C ASP A 182 10.56 4.79 17.41
N VAL A 183 11.84 5.11 17.17
CA VAL A 183 12.64 4.48 16.12
C VAL A 183 13.61 3.50 16.78
N HIS A 184 13.36 2.21 16.57
CA HIS A 184 14.28 1.17 17.00
C HIS A 184 15.10 0.69 15.79
N LEU A 185 16.42 0.89 15.86
CA LEU A 185 17.36 0.42 14.85
C LEU A 185 17.84 -0.98 15.25
N TYR A 186 17.54 -1.97 14.42
CA TYR A 186 18.11 -3.31 14.57
C TYR A 186 19.52 -3.33 13.96
N PRO A 187 20.49 -3.98 14.62
CA PRO A 187 21.85 -4.14 14.06
C PRO A 187 21.86 -5.12 12.88
N ASP A 188 20.80 -5.91 12.74
CA ASP A 188 20.68 -6.93 11.71
C ASP A 188 20.03 -6.37 10.45
N GLY A 189 20.45 -6.87 9.30
CA GLY A 189 19.80 -6.69 8.00
C GLY A 189 19.26 -8.02 7.49
N TYR A 190 18.40 -7.96 6.49
CA TYR A 190 17.98 -9.16 5.77
C TYR A 190 18.06 -8.94 4.26
N LEU A 191 18.27 -10.04 3.53
CA LEU A 191 18.32 -10.08 2.08
C LEU A 191 17.06 -10.77 1.56
N ILE A 192 16.40 -10.13 0.59
CA ILE A 192 15.36 -10.79 -0.21
C ILE A 192 15.97 -11.15 -1.55
N ALA A 193 15.90 -12.42 -1.92
CA ALA A 193 16.30 -12.89 -3.22
C ALA A 193 15.12 -13.58 -3.92
N ILE A 194 14.85 -13.17 -5.15
CA ILE A 194 13.88 -13.84 -6.02
C ILE A 194 14.67 -14.49 -7.15
N HIS A 195 14.52 -15.80 -7.29
CA HIS A 195 15.16 -16.53 -8.36
C HIS A 195 14.13 -17.32 -9.18
N ARG A 196 14.45 -17.56 -10.44
CA ARG A 196 13.65 -18.45 -11.29
C ARG A 196 13.82 -19.88 -10.78
N ARG A 197 12.71 -20.60 -10.56
CA ARG A 197 12.75 -22.00 -10.17
C ARG A 197 13.40 -22.83 -11.30
N ASP A 198 14.44 -23.55 -10.98
CA ASP A 198 14.96 -24.62 -11.83
C ASP A 198 14.02 -25.83 -11.67
N PRO A 199 13.43 -26.36 -12.77
CA PRO A 199 12.56 -27.54 -12.70
C PRO A 199 13.24 -28.79 -12.09
N GLY A 200 14.58 -28.85 -12.13
CA GLY A 200 15.38 -29.94 -11.58
C GLY A 200 15.61 -29.87 -10.07
N VAL A 201 15.35 -28.75 -9.42
CA VAL A 201 15.56 -28.58 -7.97
C VAL A 201 14.27 -28.90 -7.22
N ARG A 202 14.31 -29.96 -6.38
CA ARG A 202 13.19 -30.25 -5.44
C ARG A 202 13.09 -29.17 -4.37
N PRO A 203 11.88 -28.77 -3.97
CA PRO A 203 11.72 -27.92 -2.78
C PRO A 203 12.26 -28.64 -1.54
N LEU A 204 12.93 -27.89 -0.67
CA LEU A 204 13.39 -28.36 0.64
C LEU A 204 12.20 -28.72 1.54
#